data_80d2abb4cab0c219f4c77b1a4262bf82
#
_entry.id   80d2abb4cab0c219f4c77b1a4262bf82
#
_cell.length_a   1.000
_cell.length_b   1.000
_cell.length_c   1.000
_cell.angle_alpha   90.00
_cell.angle_beta   90.00
_cell.angle_gamma   90.00
#
_symmetry.space_group_name_H-M   'P 1'
#
loop_
_entity.id
_entity.type
_entity.pdbx_description
1 polymer ?
#
loop_
_entity_poly.entity_id
_entity_poly.type
_entity_poly.pdbx_seq_one_letter_code
_entity_poly.pdbx_strand_id
1 'polypeptide(L)'
;EIEINNIKVLALRVNYMGELGWELHVSMNKLEELYDLLMDAGQNLKIINFGSHAMNSMRMEKGYRGWGTELTPEISIVEAGLDRFFNLDKKSEFIGSKVIEKKLKEGIKIKLVYLEVDANTADVLGNEPVYHNNERVGLTTSGAYGFRVNKSLAFAYVNSNLVKVGTEF
;
A
#
# COMPACT_ATOMS: atom_id res chain seq x y z
N GLU A 1 -9.58 23.12 -5.94
CA GLU A 1 -10.88 23.20 -5.24
C GLU A 1 -12.00 23.20 -6.28
N ILE A 2 -13.11 22.58 -5.94
CA ILE A 2 -14.35 22.56 -6.73
C ILE A 2 -15.52 22.97 -5.84
N GLU A 3 -16.68 23.24 -6.44
CA GLU A 3 -17.91 23.50 -5.72
C GLU A 3 -18.97 22.48 -6.13
N ILE A 4 -19.60 21.85 -5.14
CA ILE A 4 -20.70 20.90 -5.31
C ILE A 4 -21.88 21.42 -4.49
N ASN A 5 -22.93 21.89 -5.13
CA ASN A 5 -24.13 22.43 -4.49
C ASN A 5 -23.81 23.45 -3.36
N ASN A 6 -22.97 24.46 -3.67
CA ASN A 6 -22.48 25.48 -2.73
C ASN A 6 -21.57 24.94 -1.61
N ILE A 7 -21.11 23.68 -1.69
CA ILE A 7 -20.12 23.11 -0.78
C ILE A 7 -18.74 23.22 -1.42
N LYS A 8 -17.81 23.91 -0.75
CA LYS A 8 -16.41 23.95 -1.20
C LYS A 8 -15.73 22.64 -0.85
N VAL A 9 -15.18 21.96 -1.85
CA VAL A 9 -14.55 20.65 -1.74
C VAL A 9 -13.14 20.70 -2.33
N LEU A 10 -12.14 20.24 -1.61
CA LEU A 10 -10.83 19.94 -2.17
C LEU A 10 -10.87 18.51 -2.74
N ALA A 11 -10.96 18.39 -4.03
CA ALA A 11 -10.93 17.11 -4.74
C ALA A 11 -9.49 16.78 -5.16
N LEU A 12 -8.95 15.68 -4.66
CA LEU A 12 -7.63 15.16 -5.01
C LEU A 12 -7.81 13.88 -5.84
N ARG A 13 -7.21 13.84 -7.04
CA ARG A 13 -7.22 12.64 -7.87
C ARG A 13 -6.19 11.65 -7.38
N VAL A 14 -6.43 11.11 -6.22
CA VAL A 14 -5.63 10.07 -5.57
C VAL A 14 -6.55 8.99 -5.03
N ASN A 15 -6.06 7.79 -4.91
CA ASN A 15 -6.75 6.69 -4.23
C ASN A 15 -5.73 5.65 -3.75
N TYR A 16 -6.16 4.82 -2.83
CA TYR A 16 -5.32 3.78 -2.25
C TYR A 16 -5.61 2.37 -2.82
N MET A 17 -6.53 2.26 -3.76
CA MET A 17 -6.98 0.97 -4.33
C MET A 17 -6.44 0.70 -5.74
N GLY A 18 -5.72 1.68 -6.31
CA GLY A 18 -5.15 1.57 -7.67
C GLY A 18 -6.19 1.60 -8.79
N GLU A 19 -7.37 2.13 -8.52
CA GLU A 19 -8.44 2.38 -9.48
C GLU A 19 -8.57 3.90 -9.76
N LEU A 20 -9.43 4.29 -10.70
CA LEU A 20 -9.76 5.70 -10.87
C LEU A 20 -10.57 6.15 -9.66
N GLY A 21 -10.04 7.09 -8.91
CA GLY A 21 -10.65 7.54 -7.69
C GLY A 21 -10.26 8.94 -7.28
N TRP A 22 -11.01 9.47 -6.33
CA TRP A 22 -10.86 10.80 -5.76
C TRP A 22 -11.01 10.77 -4.26
N GLU A 23 -10.21 11.55 -3.57
CA GLU A 23 -10.44 11.92 -2.18
C GLU A 23 -11.11 13.30 -2.16
N LEU A 24 -12.22 13.40 -1.45
CA LEU A 24 -12.99 14.62 -1.32
C LEU A 24 -12.88 15.14 0.11
N HIS A 25 -12.15 16.23 0.28
CA HIS A 25 -11.96 16.86 1.59
C HIS A 25 -12.92 18.04 1.74
N VAL A 26 -13.71 18.01 2.80
CA VAL A 26 -14.76 18.98 3.08
C VAL A 26 -14.81 19.29 4.58
N SER A 27 -15.37 20.43 4.95
CA SER A 27 -15.61 20.76 6.36
C SER A 27 -16.55 19.73 7.00
N MET A 28 -16.28 19.33 8.25
CA MET A 28 -17.02 18.27 8.95
C MET A 28 -18.54 18.49 8.98
N ASN A 29 -18.98 19.72 9.16
CA ASN A 29 -20.39 20.10 9.17
C ASN A 29 -21.08 20.03 7.79
N LYS A 30 -20.33 19.72 6.72
CA LYS A 30 -20.85 19.54 5.36
C LYS A 30 -20.64 18.13 4.81
N LEU A 31 -20.09 17.24 5.64
CA LEU A 31 -19.74 15.88 5.21
C LEU A 31 -20.98 15.05 4.85
N GLU A 32 -22.00 15.08 5.69
CA GLU A 32 -23.26 14.36 5.49
C GLU A 32 -23.98 14.87 4.22
N GLU A 33 -24.11 16.19 4.09
CA GLU A 33 -24.74 16.80 2.90
C GLU A 33 -23.98 16.41 1.61
N LEU A 34 -22.65 16.43 1.62
CA LEU A 34 -21.86 16.00 0.47
C LEU A 34 -22.05 14.52 0.16
N TYR A 35 -22.07 13.67 1.20
CA TYR A 35 -22.31 12.23 1.03
C TYR A 35 -23.66 11.95 0.37
N ASP A 36 -24.72 12.56 0.86
CA ASP A 36 -26.06 12.38 0.32
C ASP A 36 -26.15 12.82 -1.15
N LEU A 37 -25.57 13.97 -1.48
CA LEU A 37 -25.49 14.46 -2.87
C LEU A 37 -24.76 13.47 -3.80
N LEU A 38 -23.69 12.87 -3.32
CA LEU A 38 -22.94 11.87 -4.10
C LEU A 38 -23.73 10.57 -4.27
N MET A 39 -24.39 10.12 -3.21
CA MET A 39 -25.22 8.91 -3.27
C MET A 39 -26.41 9.09 -4.21
N ASP A 40 -27.08 10.25 -4.16
CA ASP A 40 -28.18 10.57 -5.07
C ASP A 40 -27.71 10.65 -6.54
N ALA A 41 -26.62 11.35 -6.80
CA ALA A 41 -26.06 11.46 -8.15
C ALA A 41 -25.58 10.09 -8.69
N GLY A 42 -25.13 9.21 -7.80
CA GLY A 42 -24.63 7.89 -8.14
C GLY A 42 -25.66 6.79 -8.31
N GLN A 43 -26.94 7.01 -7.94
CA GLN A 43 -27.98 5.97 -7.95
C GLN A 43 -28.07 5.24 -9.30
N ASN A 44 -28.17 5.98 -10.39
CA ASN A 44 -28.26 5.41 -11.73
C ASN A 44 -26.94 4.74 -12.19
N LEU A 45 -25.83 5.04 -11.51
CA LEU A 45 -24.50 4.48 -11.76
C LEU A 45 -24.20 3.28 -10.85
N LYS A 46 -25.20 2.86 -10.03
CA LYS A 46 -25.08 1.75 -9.07
C LYS A 46 -23.97 1.98 -8.04
N ILE A 47 -23.87 3.22 -7.54
CA ILE A 47 -22.92 3.54 -6.46
C ILE A 47 -23.23 2.67 -5.24
N ILE A 48 -22.17 2.17 -4.61
CA ILE A 48 -22.28 1.39 -3.37
C ILE A 48 -21.20 1.81 -2.39
N ASN A 49 -21.48 1.65 -1.12
CA ASN A 49 -20.48 1.79 -0.07
C ASN A 49 -19.66 0.51 0.04
N PHE A 50 -18.38 0.66 0.41
CA PHE A 50 -17.51 -0.45 0.79
C PHE A 50 -16.62 -0.04 1.96
N GLY A 51 -16.13 -1.01 2.72
CA GLY A 51 -15.36 -0.78 3.93
C GLY A 51 -13.86 -1.05 3.79
N SER A 52 -13.15 -0.93 4.91
CA SER A 52 -11.70 -1.07 4.99
C SER A 52 -11.18 -2.45 4.57
N HIS A 53 -11.94 -3.53 4.77
CA HIS A 53 -11.54 -4.86 4.33
C HIS A 53 -11.47 -4.96 2.80
N ALA A 54 -12.47 -4.41 2.10
CA ALA A 54 -12.45 -4.36 0.64
C ALA A 54 -11.30 -3.47 0.13
N MET A 55 -11.08 -2.31 0.78
CA MET A 55 -9.95 -1.43 0.47
C MET A 55 -8.62 -2.17 0.65
N ASN A 56 -8.43 -2.93 1.74
CA ASN A 56 -7.20 -3.70 1.99
C ASN A 56 -6.97 -4.76 0.91
N SER A 57 -8.00 -5.51 0.52
CA SER A 57 -7.93 -6.46 -0.59
C SER A 57 -7.48 -5.78 -1.90
N MET A 58 -8.13 -4.68 -2.26
CA MET A 58 -7.85 -3.95 -3.51
C MET A 58 -6.45 -3.34 -3.54
N ARG A 59 -6.00 -2.73 -2.42
CA ARG A 59 -4.63 -2.16 -2.35
C ARG A 59 -3.56 -3.25 -2.38
N MET A 60 -3.85 -4.43 -1.78
CA MET A 60 -2.95 -5.58 -1.85
C MET A 60 -2.76 -6.05 -3.28
N GLU A 61 -3.82 -6.20 -4.07
CA GLU A 61 -3.73 -6.57 -5.49
C GLU A 61 -2.86 -5.60 -6.31
N LYS A 62 -2.82 -4.33 -5.93
CA LYS A 62 -1.97 -3.31 -6.57
C LYS A 62 -0.56 -3.21 -5.99
N GLY A 63 -0.28 -3.96 -4.95
CA GLY A 63 1.00 -3.92 -4.25
C GLY A 63 1.25 -2.59 -3.53
N TYR A 64 0.22 -1.91 -3.09
CA TYR A 64 0.35 -0.65 -2.35
C TYR A 64 0.66 -0.91 -0.88
N ARG A 65 1.69 -0.21 -0.37
CA ARG A 65 2.18 -0.32 1.00
C ARG A 65 1.30 0.49 1.93
N GLY A 66 1.04 -0.05 3.13
CA GLY A 66 0.35 0.65 4.20
C GLY A 66 1.31 1.39 5.12
N TRP A 67 0.90 2.58 5.57
CA TRP A 67 1.58 3.26 6.67
C TRP A 67 1.25 2.57 8.00
N GLY A 68 2.28 2.32 8.80
CA GLY A 68 2.17 1.59 10.05
C GLY A 68 2.31 0.07 9.91
N THR A 69 2.26 -0.46 8.70
CA THR A 69 2.50 -1.86 8.38
C THR A 69 3.80 -2.03 7.59
N GLU A 70 3.78 -1.73 6.29
CA GLU A 70 5.00 -1.79 5.46
C GLU A 70 5.89 -0.57 5.65
N LEU A 71 5.31 0.60 5.86
CA LEU A 71 6.02 1.87 5.97
C LEU A 71 5.98 2.35 7.41
N THR A 72 7.14 2.40 8.05
CA THR A 72 7.34 2.93 9.40
C THR A 72 8.55 3.86 9.42
N PRO A 73 8.76 4.67 10.48
CA PRO A 73 9.94 5.52 10.59
C PRO A 73 11.28 4.78 10.54
N GLU A 74 11.31 3.49 10.89
CA GLU A 74 12.51 2.66 10.91
C GLU A 74 12.88 2.09 9.54
N ILE A 75 11.91 2.02 8.63
CA ILE A 75 12.07 1.45 7.29
C ILE A 75 12.46 2.53 6.30
N SER A 76 13.56 2.32 5.61
CA SER A 76 13.97 3.23 4.54
C SER A 76 13.22 2.96 3.24
N ILE A 77 13.18 3.96 2.37
CA ILE A 77 12.57 3.86 1.04
C ILE A 77 13.18 2.74 0.18
N VAL A 78 14.47 2.42 0.39
CA VAL A 78 15.20 1.34 -0.30
C VAL A 78 14.73 -0.03 0.18
N GLU A 79 14.61 -0.21 1.50
CA GLU A 79 14.10 -1.45 2.12
C GLU A 79 12.65 -1.69 1.72
N ALA A 80 11.85 -0.63 1.63
CA ALA A 80 10.44 -0.70 1.21
C ALA A 80 10.24 -0.98 -0.29
N GLY A 81 11.32 -1.01 -1.10
CA GLY A 81 11.23 -1.22 -2.54
C GLY A 81 10.48 -0.11 -3.27
N LEU A 82 10.73 1.13 -2.86
CA LEU A 82 10.14 2.34 -3.44
C LEU A 82 11.15 3.13 -4.28
N ASP A 83 12.12 2.45 -4.85
CA ASP A 83 13.24 3.03 -5.60
C ASP A 83 12.78 3.95 -6.74
N ARG A 84 11.63 3.68 -7.35
CA ARG A 84 11.05 4.51 -8.42
C ARG A 84 10.60 5.91 -7.99
N PHE A 85 10.51 6.18 -6.68
CA PHE A 85 10.02 7.45 -6.16
C PHE A 85 11.13 8.44 -5.79
N PHE A 86 12.40 8.06 -5.94
CA PHE A 86 13.51 8.98 -5.79
C PHE A 86 14.45 8.93 -7.00
N ASN A 87 15.15 10.02 -7.24
CA ASN A 87 16.16 10.11 -8.29
C ASN A 87 17.41 10.81 -7.72
N LEU A 88 18.49 10.06 -7.60
CA LEU A 88 19.78 10.58 -7.11
C LEU A 88 20.54 11.38 -8.17
N ASP A 89 20.24 11.21 -9.45
CA ASP A 89 20.93 11.90 -10.55
C ASP A 89 20.39 13.31 -10.81
N LYS A 90 19.37 13.74 -10.07
CA LYS A 90 18.84 15.08 -10.25
C LYS A 90 19.80 16.14 -9.73
N LYS A 91 19.80 17.32 -10.38
CA LYS A 91 20.73 18.43 -10.07
C LYS A 91 20.64 19.01 -8.65
N SER A 92 19.47 18.90 -8.01
CA SER A 92 19.23 19.42 -6.66
C SER A 92 19.23 18.31 -5.63
N GLU A 93 19.97 18.46 -4.55
CA GLU A 93 19.89 17.58 -3.39
C GLU A 93 18.50 17.67 -2.74
N PHE A 94 18.08 16.60 -2.10
CA PHE A 94 16.87 16.53 -1.29
C PHE A 94 17.18 15.93 0.10
N ILE A 95 16.36 16.23 1.06
CA ILE A 95 16.52 15.70 2.42
C ILE A 95 16.53 14.17 2.39
N GLY A 96 17.60 13.56 2.94
CA GLY A 96 17.79 12.12 2.99
C GLY A 96 18.57 11.52 1.81
N SER A 97 18.90 12.26 0.75
CA SER A 97 19.66 11.75 -0.41
C SER A 97 20.95 11.03 -0.01
N LYS A 98 21.76 11.62 0.87
CA LYS A 98 23.04 11.03 1.36
C LYS A 98 22.83 9.73 2.14
N VAL A 99 21.71 9.61 2.87
CA VAL A 99 21.38 8.38 3.60
C VAL A 99 20.98 7.28 2.63
N ILE A 100 20.22 7.59 1.58
CA ILE A 100 19.86 6.67 0.51
C ILE A 100 21.09 6.18 -0.21
N GLU A 101 21.98 7.10 -0.64
CA GLU A 101 23.25 6.75 -1.29
C GLU A 101 24.10 5.80 -0.43
N LYS A 102 24.21 6.10 0.87
CA LYS A 102 24.93 5.25 1.81
C LYS A 102 24.33 3.84 1.86
N LYS A 103 23.00 3.72 2.04
CA LYS A 103 22.32 2.42 2.09
C LYS A 103 22.47 1.62 0.79
N LEU A 104 22.44 2.28 -0.35
CA LEU A 104 22.66 1.63 -1.64
C LEU A 104 24.09 1.11 -1.81
N LYS A 105 25.11 1.83 -1.28
CA LYS A 105 26.52 1.42 -1.32
C LYS A 105 26.84 0.30 -0.32
N GLU A 106 26.34 0.40 0.89
CA GLU A 106 26.60 -0.55 1.97
C GLU A 106 25.70 -1.81 1.89
N GLY A 107 24.62 -1.73 1.11
CA GLY A 107 23.58 -2.74 1.05
C GLY A 107 22.57 -2.61 2.19
N ILE A 108 21.47 -3.34 2.05
CA ILE A 108 20.38 -3.43 3.04
C ILE A 108 20.31 -4.85 3.59
N LYS A 109 19.90 -4.99 4.85
CA LYS A 109 19.79 -6.29 5.51
C LYS A 109 18.46 -6.98 5.21
N ILE A 110 17.39 -6.20 5.12
CA ILE A 110 16.03 -6.66 4.87
C ILE A 110 15.45 -5.93 3.67
N LYS A 111 14.51 -6.56 2.98
CA LYS A 111 13.77 -5.93 1.88
C LYS A 111 12.32 -6.42 1.90
N LEU A 112 11.42 -5.53 1.54
CA LEU A 112 10.01 -5.87 1.34
C LEU A 112 9.86 -6.75 0.11
N VAL A 113 9.17 -7.87 0.30
CA VAL A 113 8.74 -8.77 -0.77
C VAL A 113 7.22 -8.84 -0.81
N TYR A 114 6.70 -9.17 -1.98
CA TYR A 114 5.29 -9.40 -2.22
C TYR A 114 5.09 -10.87 -2.55
N LEU A 115 4.27 -11.54 -1.78
CA LEU A 115 4.12 -12.98 -1.76
C LEU A 115 2.73 -13.39 -2.27
N GLU A 116 2.70 -14.44 -3.04
CA GLU A 116 1.52 -15.28 -3.24
C GLU A 116 1.59 -16.38 -2.18
N VAL A 117 0.51 -16.56 -1.44
CA VAL A 117 0.44 -17.49 -0.31
C VAL A 117 -0.50 -18.63 -0.65
N ASP A 118 -0.04 -19.86 -0.50
CA ASP A 118 -0.90 -21.05 -0.59
C ASP A 118 -1.66 -21.20 0.76
N ALA A 119 -2.80 -20.51 0.84
CA ALA A 119 -3.64 -20.48 2.04
C ALA A 119 -4.95 -21.21 1.79
N ASN A 120 -5.21 -22.25 2.59
CA ASN A 120 -6.42 -23.05 2.45
C ASN A 120 -7.61 -22.54 3.25
N THR A 121 -7.38 -21.93 4.42
CA THR A 121 -8.45 -21.61 5.38
C THR A 121 -8.42 -20.18 5.91
N ALA A 122 -7.29 -19.52 5.89
CA ALA A 122 -7.14 -18.17 6.41
C ALA A 122 -6.04 -17.43 5.66
N ASP A 123 -6.28 -16.16 5.39
CA ASP A 123 -5.26 -15.28 4.81
C ASP A 123 -4.28 -14.80 5.89
N VAL A 124 -3.12 -14.35 5.43
CA VAL A 124 -2.12 -13.68 6.28
C VAL A 124 -2.71 -12.37 6.81
N LEU A 125 -2.49 -12.10 8.09
CA LEU A 125 -2.93 -10.86 8.74
C LEU A 125 -1.79 -9.88 8.97
N GLY A 126 -0.58 -10.40 9.17
CA GLY A 126 0.64 -9.67 9.52
C GLY A 126 1.25 -10.16 10.83
N ASN A 127 2.56 -10.01 10.97
CA ASN A 127 3.38 -10.52 12.07
C ASN A 127 3.54 -12.04 12.13
N GLU A 128 3.17 -12.79 11.10
CA GLU A 128 3.51 -14.20 11.00
C GLU A 128 4.98 -14.35 10.60
N PRO A 129 5.73 -15.29 11.20
CA PRO A 129 7.11 -15.54 10.84
C PRO A 129 7.22 -16.19 9.46
N VAL A 130 8.18 -15.71 8.67
CA VAL A 130 8.53 -16.27 7.37
C VAL A 130 9.75 -17.16 7.52
N TYR A 131 9.69 -18.37 6.98
CA TYR A 131 10.76 -19.36 7.05
C TYR A 131 11.28 -19.70 5.64
N HIS A 132 12.59 -19.94 5.56
CA HIS A 132 13.24 -20.49 4.39
C HIS A 132 14.24 -21.56 4.86
N ASN A 133 14.13 -22.79 4.33
CA ASN A 133 14.94 -23.94 4.77
C ASN A 133 14.93 -24.17 6.30
N ASN A 134 13.77 -24.05 6.94
CA ASN A 134 13.56 -24.16 8.39
C ASN A 134 14.20 -23.04 9.24
N GLU A 135 14.76 -22.03 8.64
CA GLU A 135 15.28 -20.86 9.36
C GLU A 135 14.29 -19.69 9.24
N ARG A 136 14.06 -18.98 10.36
CA ARG A 136 13.25 -17.76 10.32
C ARG A 136 14.03 -16.66 9.62
N VAL A 137 13.51 -16.18 8.50
CA VAL A 137 14.17 -15.20 7.64
C VAL A 137 13.42 -13.87 7.55
N GLY A 138 12.23 -13.77 8.14
CA GLY A 138 11.43 -12.55 8.05
C GLY A 138 10.16 -12.58 8.86
N LEU A 139 9.34 -11.55 8.62
CA LEU A 139 7.98 -11.39 9.16
C LEU A 139 7.07 -10.81 8.08
N THR A 140 5.84 -11.30 8.03
CA THR A 140 4.78 -10.67 7.26
C THR A 140 4.38 -9.34 7.89
N THR A 141 3.92 -8.40 7.08
CA THR A 141 3.46 -7.10 7.55
C THR A 141 1.97 -6.92 7.36
N SER A 142 1.43 -7.45 6.29
CA SER A 142 0.00 -7.45 6.01
C SER A 142 -0.33 -8.50 4.95
N GLY A 143 -1.61 -8.85 4.86
CA GLY A 143 -2.12 -9.73 3.83
C GLY A 143 -3.60 -9.52 3.58
N ALA A 144 -4.09 -10.08 2.49
CA ALA A 144 -5.48 -10.19 2.15
C ALA A 144 -5.69 -11.13 0.96
N TYR A 145 -6.90 -11.64 0.82
CA TYR A 145 -7.31 -12.32 -0.39
C TYR A 145 -7.57 -11.32 -1.51
N GLY A 146 -6.94 -11.52 -2.65
CA GLY A 146 -7.14 -10.74 -3.86
C GLY A 146 -8.25 -11.37 -4.71
N PHE A 147 -9.47 -10.86 -4.60
CA PHE A 147 -10.64 -11.41 -5.28
C PHE A 147 -10.55 -11.36 -6.80
N ARG A 148 -9.86 -10.37 -7.35
CA ARG A 148 -9.70 -10.21 -8.80
C ARG A 148 -8.66 -11.16 -9.38
N VAL A 149 -7.59 -11.43 -8.60
CA VAL A 149 -6.52 -12.34 -9.00
C VAL A 149 -6.72 -13.76 -8.49
N ASN A 150 -7.70 -13.98 -7.60
CA ASN A 150 -8.04 -15.27 -6.99
C ASN A 150 -6.87 -15.89 -6.22
N LYS A 151 -6.17 -15.09 -5.41
CA LYS A 151 -4.98 -15.50 -4.67
C LYS A 151 -4.92 -14.86 -3.30
N SER A 152 -4.42 -15.59 -2.32
CA SER A 152 -3.99 -15.00 -1.06
C SER A 152 -2.66 -14.29 -1.26
N LEU A 153 -2.57 -13.06 -0.80
CA LEU A 153 -1.46 -12.15 -1.04
C LEU A 153 -0.93 -11.63 0.29
N ALA A 154 0.39 -11.47 0.39
CA ALA A 154 1.00 -10.88 1.58
C ALA A 154 2.20 -10.00 1.23
N PHE A 155 2.49 -9.05 2.11
CA PHE A 155 3.79 -8.41 2.20
C PHE A 155 4.59 -8.98 3.37
N ALA A 156 5.89 -9.08 3.18
CA ALA A 156 6.83 -9.46 4.24
C ALA A 156 8.16 -8.73 4.09
N TYR A 157 8.80 -8.43 5.21
CA TYR A 157 10.22 -8.10 5.23
C TYR A 157 11.02 -9.37 5.45
N VAL A 158 11.91 -9.68 4.51
CA VAL A 158 12.79 -10.85 4.56
C VAL A 158 14.25 -10.44 4.40
N ASN A 159 15.18 -11.34 4.73
CA ASN A 159 16.60 -11.14 4.48
C ASN A 159 16.86 -10.78 3.01
N SER A 160 17.60 -9.71 2.76
CA SER A 160 17.75 -9.12 1.41
C SER A 160 18.44 -10.06 0.41
N ASN A 161 19.25 -11.00 0.86
CA ASN A 161 19.89 -12.02 0.01
C ASN A 161 18.91 -13.07 -0.56
N LEU A 162 17.69 -13.15 -0.04
CA LEU A 162 16.65 -14.08 -0.49
C LEU A 162 15.65 -13.45 -1.46
N VAL A 163 15.81 -12.16 -1.77
CA VAL A 163 14.88 -11.41 -2.60
C VAL A 163 15.10 -11.71 -4.08
N LYS A 164 14.57 -12.84 -4.52
CA LYS A 164 14.56 -13.24 -5.92
C LYS A 164 13.15 -13.74 -6.28
N VAL A 165 12.66 -13.36 -7.45
CA VAL A 165 11.36 -13.85 -7.94
C VAL A 165 11.39 -15.38 -8.05
N GLY A 166 10.39 -16.03 -7.48
CA GLY A 166 10.28 -17.48 -7.41
C GLY A 166 10.99 -18.12 -6.22
N THR A 167 11.50 -17.32 -5.26
CA THR A 167 11.95 -17.89 -3.98
C THR A 167 10.74 -18.39 -3.20
N GLU A 168 10.80 -19.61 -2.71
CA GLU A 168 9.81 -20.21 -1.83
C GLU A 168 10.18 -20.01 -0.36
N PHE A 169 9.18 -19.69 0.45
CA PHE A 169 9.31 -19.42 1.86
C PHE A 169 8.39 -20.32 2.67
#